data_9ceebc2acea9177faa944ca56f2451ab
#
_entry.id   9ceebc2acea9177faa944ca56f2451ab
#
_cell.length_a   1.000
_cell.length_b   1.000
_cell.length_c   1.000
_cell.angle_alpha   90.00
_cell.angle_beta   90.00
_cell.angle_gamma   90.00
#
_symmetry.space_group_name_H-M   'P 1'
#
loop_
_entity.id
_entity.type
_entity.pdbx_description
1 polymer ?
#
loop_
_entity_poly.entity_id
_entity_poly.type
_entity_poly.pdbx_seq_one_letter_code
_entity_poly.pdbx_strand_id
1 'polypeptide(L)'
;MKNILFTVALLLAAMAVQAQKTPEMKKDVADIRKMYAEAKQEMEGLDKLEREGLPPNKTVFSSNYKEGGTGPTKEVITYYHRLDFDEESEMAFQRPFFITRKFNVAAREHYQEFMYDKKGNLKFFFEKNPDGETRYYFCRDDVYDIIKGSMSMDCGFAGRLSMELINAFDIIRNRNWD
;
A
#
# COMPACT_ATOMS: atom_id res chain seq x y z
N MET A 1 -7.65 52.62 2.61
CA MET A 1 -8.24 51.62 3.51
C MET A 1 -9.14 50.58 2.79
N LYS A 2 -9.86 50.95 1.71
CA LYS A 2 -10.73 49.96 0.97
C LYS A 2 -9.93 48.82 0.28
N ASN A 3 -8.71 49.08 -0.17
CA ASN A 3 -7.90 48.04 -0.88
C ASN A 3 -7.30 46.96 0.03
N ILE A 4 -7.10 47.28 1.33
CA ILE A 4 -6.54 46.33 2.29
C ILE A 4 -7.61 45.30 2.71
N LEU A 5 -8.88 45.71 2.84
CA LEU A 5 -9.97 44.82 3.14
C LEU A 5 -10.25 43.81 2.02
N PHE A 6 -10.06 44.22 0.75
CA PHE A 6 -10.26 43.34 -0.39
C PHE A 6 -9.16 42.27 -0.49
N THR A 7 -7.91 42.64 -0.17
CA THR A 7 -6.77 41.69 -0.18
C THR A 7 -6.87 40.67 0.95
N VAL A 8 -7.34 41.08 2.13
CA VAL A 8 -7.55 40.16 3.26
C VAL A 8 -8.72 39.21 3.00
N ALA A 9 -9.80 39.66 2.35
CA ALA A 9 -10.91 38.81 1.96
C ALA A 9 -10.52 37.78 0.90
N LEU A 10 -9.66 38.13 -0.06
CA LEU A 10 -9.11 37.19 -1.06
C LEU A 10 -8.16 36.17 -0.43
N LEU A 11 -7.33 36.57 0.54
CA LEU A 11 -6.45 35.67 1.28
C LEU A 11 -7.23 34.70 2.17
N LEU A 12 -8.31 35.14 2.81
CA LEU A 12 -9.20 34.26 3.60
C LEU A 12 -9.99 33.30 2.70
N ALA A 13 -10.40 33.72 1.51
CA ALA A 13 -11.03 32.83 0.53
C ALA A 13 -10.05 31.78 -0.04
N ALA A 14 -8.78 32.15 -0.21
CA ALA A 14 -7.73 31.20 -0.65
C ALA A 14 -7.35 30.17 0.43
N MET A 15 -7.48 30.51 1.71
CA MET A 15 -7.28 29.53 2.81
C MET A 15 -8.49 28.62 3.03
N ALA A 16 -9.68 28.97 2.54
CA ALA A 16 -10.87 28.12 2.60
C ALA A 16 -10.93 27.04 1.51
N VAL A 17 -9.98 27.02 0.56
CA VAL A 17 -9.73 25.92 -0.39
C VAL A 17 -8.77 24.89 0.24
N GLN A 18 -8.84 24.63 1.53
CA GLN A 18 -8.45 23.35 2.07
C GLN A 18 -9.54 22.36 1.66
N ALA A 19 -9.16 21.50 0.72
CA ALA A 19 -10.00 20.54 0.04
C ALA A 19 -11.08 19.95 0.96
N GLN A 20 -12.28 20.52 0.92
CA GLN A 20 -13.46 19.88 1.51
C GLN A 20 -13.61 18.56 0.76
N LYS A 21 -13.35 17.44 1.46
CA LYS A 21 -13.54 16.11 0.90
C LYS A 21 -14.93 16.02 0.31
N THR A 22 -15.04 15.81 -0.98
CA THR A 22 -16.35 15.65 -1.63
C THR A 22 -17.09 14.47 -1.00
N PRO A 23 -18.44 14.45 -1.02
CA PRO A 23 -19.20 13.30 -0.54
C PRO A 23 -18.76 11.97 -1.18
N GLU A 24 -18.42 12.00 -2.48
CA GLU A 24 -17.88 10.84 -3.20
C GLU A 24 -16.54 10.37 -2.64
N MET A 25 -15.61 11.28 -2.39
CA MET A 25 -14.31 10.95 -1.79
C MET A 25 -14.45 10.31 -0.41
N LYS A 26 -15.37 10.81 0.42
CA LYS A 26 -15.66 10.21 1.73
C LYS A 26 -16.19 8.79 1.61
N LYS A 27 -17.05 8.55 0.61
CA LYS A 27 -17.60 7.24 0.31
C LYS A 27 -16.49 6.29 -0.16
N ASP A 28 -15.68 6.72 -1.12
CA ASP A 28 -14.57 5.91 -1.66
C ASP A 28 -13.58 5.51 -0.54
N VAL A 29 -13.21 6.44 0.33
CA VAL A 29 -12.35 6.14 1.49
C VAL A 29 -13.02 5.16 2.45
N ALA A 30 -14.34 5.28 2.69
CA ALA A 30 -15.08 4.33 3.53
C ALA A 30 -15.10 2.94 2.92
N ASP A 31 -15.31 2.83 1.62
CA ASP A 31 -15.30 1.56 0.88
C ASP A 31 -13.90 0.91 0.92
N ILE A 32 -12.83 1.69 0.72
CA ILE A 32 -11.45 1.19 0.83
C ILE A 32 -11.15 0.71 2.25
N ARG A 33 -11.61 1.41 3.29
CA ARG A 33 -11.45 0.98 4.68
C ARG A 33 -12.14 -0.35 4.96
N LYS A 34 -13.33 -0.55 4.40
CA LYS A 34 -14.05 -1.82 4.49
C LYS A 34 -13.26 -2.93 3.79
N MET A 35 -12.78 -2.70 2.57
CA MET A 35 -11.93 -3.64 1.85
C MET A 35 -10.66 -3.99 2.65
N TYR A 36 -10.05 -3.00 3.30
CA TYR A 36 -8.87 -3.21 4.13
C TYR A 36 -9.18 -4.12 5.34
N ALA A 37 -10.30 -3.91 6.02
CA ALA A 37 -10.71 -4.75 7.14
C ALA A 37 -10.96 -6.21 6.69
N GLU A 38 -11.62 -6.40 5.55
CA GLU A 38 -11.86 -7.72 4.95
C GLU A 38 -10.53 -8.39 4.56
N ALA A 39 -9.61 -7.67 3.93
CA ALA A 39 -8.29 -8.19 3.58
C ALA A 39 -7.47 -8.59 4.81
N LYS A 40 -7.50 -7.80 5.88
CA LYS A 40 -6.83 -8.15 7.15
C LYS A 40 -7.39 -9.41 7.77
N GLN A 41 -8.71 -9.60 7.76
CA GLN A 41 -9.36 -10.82 8.24
C GLN A 41 -8.95 -12.04 7.41
N GLU A 42 -8.86 -11.90 6.08
CA GLU A 42 -8.41 -12.97 5.20
C GLU A 42 -6.95 -13.34 5.47
N MET A 43 -6.07 -12.34 5.63
CA MET A 43 -4.67 -12.57 6.02
C MET A 43 -4.54 -13.35 7.33
N GLU A 44 -5.30 -12.97 8.36
CA GLU A 44 -5.33 -13.67 9.65
C GLU A 44 -5.78 -15.12 9.49
N GLY A 45 -6.73 -15.38 8.59
CA GLY A 45 -7.16 -16.73 8.22
C GLY A 45 -6.03 -17.55 7.59
N LEU A 46 -5.28 -16.97 6.65
CA LEU A 46 -4.13 -17.60 6.00
C LEU A 46 -2.99 -17.87 7.00
N ASP A 47 -2.70 -16.91 7.88
CA ASP A 47 -1.71 -17.09 8.94
C ASP A 47 -2.13 -18.18 9.97
N LYS A 48 -3.43 -18.37 10.17
CA LYS A 48 -3.95 -19.45 11.01
C LYS A 48 -3.74 -20.80 10.33
N LEU A 49 -4.05 -20.93 9.04
CA LEU A 49 -3.81 -22.16 8.27
C LEU A 49 -2.35 -22.58 8.34
N GLU A 50 -1.41 -21.63 8.18
CA GLU A 50 0.03 -21.90 8.30
C GLU A 50 0.40 -22.44 9.69
N ARG A 51 -0.14 -21.85 10.76
CA ARG A 51 0.11 -22.34 12.13
C ARG A 51 -0.45 -23.74 12.37
N GLU A 52 -1.51 -24.13 11.66
CA GLU A 52 -2.13 -25.47 11.70
C GLU A 52 -1.42 -26.47 10.79
N GLY A 53 -0.34 -26.05 10.10
CA GLY A 53 0.45 -26.89 9.19
C GLY A 53 -0.21 -27.10 7.81
N LEU A 54 -1.23 -26.31 7.48
CA LEU A 54 -1.88 -26.33 6.18
C LEU A 54 -1.22 -25.30 5.24
N PRO A 55 -1.09 -25.59 3.93
CA PRO A 55 -0.46 -24.67 2.98
C PRO A 55 -1.36 -23.45 2.76
N PRO A 56 -0.94 -22.24 3.19
CA PRO A 56 -1.69 -21.03 2.91
C PRO A 56 -1.35 -20.49 1.51
N ASN A 57 -2.24 -19.70 0.92
CA ASN A 57 -1.93 -18.90 -0.26
C ASN A 57 -1.07 -17.68 0.15
N LYS A 58 0.17 -17.96 0.53
CA LYS A 58 1.12 -16.99 1.07
C LYS A 58 2.53 -17.33 0.63
N THR A 59 3.27 -16.33 0.18
CA THR A 59 4.69 -16.46 -0.18
C THR A 59 5.50 -15.47 0.64
N VAL A 60 6.54 -15.93 1.29
CA VAL A 60 7.44 -15.10 2.10
C VAL A 60 8.81 -15.05 1.44
N PHE A 61 9.27 -13.85 1.16
CA PHE A 61 10.62 -13.59 0.66
C PHE A 61 11.42 -12.88 1.74
N SER A 62 12.62 -13.39 2.04
CA SER A 62 13.52 -12.78 3.02
C SER A 62 14.89 -12.56 2.39
N SER A 63 15.39 -11.35 2.48
CA SER A 63 16.69 -10.96 2.01
C SER A 63 17.51 -10.27 3.09
N ASN A 64 18.83 -10.46 3.02
CA ASN A 64 19.78 -9.72 3.83
C ASN A 64 20.78 -9.10 2.86
N TYR A 65 20.86 -7.78 2.85
CA TYR A 65 21.81 -7.05 2.02
C TYR A 65 22.50 -5.96 2.81
N LYS A 66 23.61 -5.50 2.31
CA LYS A 66 24.38 -4.43 2.94
C LYS A 66 24.53 -3.29 1.94
N GLU A 67 23.81 -2.21 2.21
CA GLU A 67 24.05 -0.97 1.49
C GLU A 67 25.23 -0.20 2.10
N GLY A 68 26.03 0.43 1.23
CA GLY A 68 27.19 1.18 1.67
C GLY A 68 26.81 2.27 2.66
N GLY A 69 27.38 2.21 3.88
CA GLY A 69 27.20 3.23 4.92
C GLY A 69 26.01 3.04 5.88
N THR A 70 25.05 2.15 5.59
CA THR A 70 23.84 1.98 6.45
C THR A 70 23.86 0.73 7.33
N GLY A 71 24.88 -0.13 7.18
CA GLY A 71 24.95 -1.41 7.88
C GLY A 71 24.11 -2.52 7.20
N PRO A 72 23.97 -3.68 7.85
CA PRO A 72 23.17 -4.78 7.29
C PRO A 72 21.69 -4.43 7.34
N THR A 73 21.01 -4.61 6.21
CA THR A 73 19.56 -4.47 6.09
C THR A 73 18.95 -5.84 5.97
N LYS A 74 17.97 -6.14 6.83
CA LYS A 74 17.12 -7.31 6.72
C LYS A 74 15.77 -6.85 6.17
N GLU A 75 15.33 -7.52 5.12
CA GLU A 75 14.04 -7.27 4.52
C GLU A 75 13.20 -8.55 4.50
N VAL A 76 11.91 -8.43 4.82
CA VAL A 76 10.95 -9.52 4.71
C VAL A 76 9.73 -8.97 3.98
N ILE A 77 9.41 -9.58 2.85
CA ILE A 77 8.22 -9.28 2.07
C ILE A 77 7.30 -10.50 2.13
N THR A 78 6.04 -10.28 2.50
CA THR A 78 5.03 -11.33 2.53
C THR A 78 3.93 -10.97 1.53
N TYR A 79 3.71 -11.86 0.59
CA TYR A 79 2.65 -11.79 -0.41
C TYR A 79 1.50 -12.70 0.04
N TYR A 80 0.32 -12.13 0.25
CA TYR A 80 -0.92 -12.86 0.42
C TYR A 80 -1.67 -12.83 -0.89
N HIS A 81 -1.95 -14.00 -1.47
CA HIS A 81 -2.49 -14.08 -2.81
C HIS A 81 -3.73 -14.95 -2.88
N ARG A 82 -4.53 -14.73 -3.91
CA ARG A 82 -5.68 -15.55 -4.28
C ARG A 82 -5.37 -16.28 -5.57
N LEU A 83 -5.98 -17.45 -5.72
CA LEU A 83 -6.05 -18.07 -7.03
C LEU A 83 -7.11 -17.33 -7.85
N ASP A 84 -6.73 -16.86 -9.01
CA ASP A 84 -7.58 -16.21 -9.99
C ASP A 84 -7.57 -17.01 -11.28
N PHE A 85 -8.53 -16.80 -12.16
CA PHE A 85 -8.64 -17.52 -13.39
C PHE A 85 -8.78 -16.53 -14.56
N ASP A 86 -7.94 -16.71 -15.57
CA ASP A 86 -8.00 -15.93 -16.78
C ASP A 86 -8.86 -16.69 -17.81
N GLU A 87 -10.03 -16.13 -18.14
CA GLU A 87 -10.98 -16.75 -19.07
C GLU A 87 -10.45 -16.81 -20.51
N GLU A 88 -9.56 -15.88 -20.92
CA GLU A 88 -9.01 -15.86 -22.27
C GLU A 88 -7.92 -16.91 -22.50
N SER A 89 -7.05 -17.09 -21.50
CA SER A 89 -5.97 -18.08 -21.58
C SER A 89 -6.33 -19.44 -20.98
N GLU A 90 -7.50 -19.56 -20.35
CA GLU A 90 -7.95 -20.74 -19.60
C GLU A 90 -6.96 -21.19 -18.51
N MET A 91 -6.15 -20.26 -18.00
CA MET A 91 -5.13 -20.56 -17.00
C MET A 91 -5.48 -19.98 -15.62
N ALA A 92 -5.21 -20.78 -14.59
CA ALA A 92 -5.23 -20.28 -13.22
C ALA A 92 -3.91 -19.58 -12.90
N PHE A 93 -3.98 -18.45 -12.22
CA PHE A 93 -2.81 -17.70 -11.78
C PHE A 93 -3.00 -17.17 -10.36
N GLN A 94 -1.89 -16.87 -9.70
CA GLN A 94 -1.93 -16.30 -8.36
C GLN A 94 -1.82 -14.77 -8.47
N ARG A 95 -2.72 -14.06 -7.79
CA ARG A 95 -2.73 -12.60 -7.74
C ARG A 95 -2.60 -12.13 -6.30
N PRO A 96 -1.58 -11.34 -5.95
CA PRO A 96 -1.50 -10.71 -4.65
C PRO A 96 -2.69 -9.79 -4.40
N PHE A 97 -3.33 -9.92 -3.24
CA PHE A 97 -4.36 -9.00 -2.77
C PHE A 97 -3.87 -8.13 -1.63
N PHE A 98 -2.80 -8.59 -0.95
CA PHE A 98 -2.15 -7.85 0.11
C PHE A 98 -0.67 -8.19 0.17
N ILE A 99 0.17 -7.16 0.35
CA ILE A 99 1.60 -7.32 0.52
C ILE A 99 2.00 -6.59 1.80
N THR A 100 2.80 -7.24 2.64
CA THR A 100 3.50 -6.57 3.75
C THR A 100 4.99 -6.59 3.48
N ARG A 101 5.65 -5.49 3.84
CA ARG A 101 7.10 -5.34 3.73
C ARG A 101 7.65 -4.81 5.05
N LYS A 102 8.58 -5.55 5.64
CA LYS A 102 9.33 -5.18 6.82
C LYS A 102 10.79 -5.04 6.48
N PHE A 103 11.39 -3.94 6.83
CA PHE A 103 12.82 -3.73 6.61
C PHE A 103 13.39 -2.75 7.63
N ASN A 104 14.72 -2.74 7.78
CA ASN A 104 15.38 -1.73 8.60
C ASN A 104 16.42 -0.96 7.78
N VAL A 105 16.46 0.33 8.05
CA VAL A 105 17.47 1.25 7.53
C VAL A 105 18.23 1.81 8.72
N ALA A 106 19.54 1.59 8.80
CA ALA A 106 20.38 2.04 9.90
C ALA A 106 19.78 1.71 11.29
N ALA A 107 19.38 0.46 11.52
CA ALA A 107 18.74 -0.05 12.72
C ALA A 107 17.33 0.52 13.04
N ARG A 108 16.75 1.32 12.15
CA ARG A 108 15.37 1.81 12.29
C ARG A 108 14.41 0.90 11.53
N GLU A 109 13.37 0.45 12.22
CA GLU A 109 12.35 -0.42 11.60
C GLU A 109 11.37 0.38 10.74
N HIS A 110 11.10 -0.15 9.56
CA HIS A 110 10.10 0.33 8.62
C HIS A 110 9.11 -0.81 8.35
N TYR A 111 7.86 -0.45 8.25
CA TYR A 111 6.79 -1.37 7.92
C TYR A 111 5.85 -0.75 6.88
N GLN A 112 5.54 -1.50 5.84
CA GLN A 112 4.67 -1.07 4.75
C GLN A 112 3.61 -2.12 4.46
N GLU A 113 2.42 -1.67 4.08
CA GLU A 113 1.32 -2.50 3.62
C GLU A 113 0.78 -1.97 2.29
N PHE A 114 0.48 -2.88 1.38
CA PHE A 114 -0.12 -2.59 0.08
C PHE A 114 -1.35 -3.47 -0.09
N MET A 115 -2.50 -2.88 -0.37
CA MET A 115 -3.74 -3.60 -0.63
C MET A 115 -4.23 -3.33 -2.05
N TYR A 116 -4.64 -4.39 -2.73
CA TYR A 116 -5.07 -4.37 -4.12
C TYR A 116 -6.53 -4.78 -4.24
N ASP A 117 -7.22 -4.25 -5.25
CA ASP A 117 -8.54 -4.73 -5.64
C ASP A 117 -8.45 -6.05 -6.45
N LYS A 118 -9.61 -6.61 -6.82
CA LYS A 118 -9.69 -7.84 -7.63
C LYS A 118 -9.06 -7.70 -9.02
N LYS A 119 -8.86 -6.48 -9.51
CA LYS A 119 -8.21 -6.21 -10.81
C LYS A 119 -6.70 -6.01 -10.69
N GLY A 120 -6.15 -6.03 -9.45
CA GLY A 120 -4.74 -5.78 -9.18
C GLY A 120 -4.38 -4.30 -9.05
N ASN A 121 -5.36 -3.39 -8.97
CA ASN A 121 -5.07 -1.97 -8.76
C ASN A 121 -4.79 -1.70 -7.29
N LEU A 122 -3.74 -0.94 -7.01
CA LEU A 122 -3.42 -0.48 -5.66
C LEU A 122 -4.57 0.40 -5.14
N LYS A 123 -5.12 0.07 -3.97
CA LYS A 123 -6.21 0.79 -3.31
C LYS A 123 -5.81 1.44 -2.00
N PHE A 124 -4.83 0.87 -1.33
CA PHE A 124 -4.38 1.37 -0.05
C PHE A 124 -2.89 1.12 0.14
N PHE A 125 -2.20 2.12 0.68
CA PHE A 125 -0.83 2.02 1.15
C PHE A 125 -0.74 2.57 2.57
N PHE A 126 -0.07 1.83 3.42
CA PHE A 126 0.28 2.23 4.78
C PHE A 126 1.78 2.14 4.97
N GLU A 127 2.35 3.12 5.61
CA GLU A 127 3.73 3.11 6.05
C GLU A 127 3.81 3.50 7.51
N LYS A 128 4.60 2.76 8.26
CA LYS A 128 5.04 3.08 9.61
C LYS A 128 6.56 3.11 9.63
N ASN A 129 7.10 4.21 10.08
CA ASN A 129 8.52 4.42 10.25
C ASN A 129 8.77 5.14 11.59
N PRO A 130 10.02 5.38 12.01
CA PRO A 130 10.32 6.07 13.26
C PRO A 130 9.73 7.48 13.39
N ASP A 131 9.43 8.12 12.27
CA ASP A 131 8.91 9.49 12.23
C ASP A 131 7.36 9.53 12.28
N GLY A 132 6.69 8.38 12.13
CA GLY A 132 5.24 8.29 12.25
C GLY A 132 4.57 7.26 11.34
N GLU A 133 3.28 7.44 11.17
CA GLU A 133 2.44 6.59 10.32
C GLU A 133 1.76 7.42 9.24
N THR A 134 1.73 6.90 8.02
CA THR A 134 1.10 7.52 6.87
C THR A 134 0.17 6.53 6.18
N ARG A 135 -0.98 7.01 5.71
CA ARG A 135 -2.00 6.22 5.01
C ARG A 135 -2.40 6.93 3.73
N TYR A 136 -2.41 6.19 2.62
CA TYR A 136 -2.85 6.68 1.31
C TYR A 136 -3.99 5.82 0.80
N TYR A 137 -5.03 6.48 0.30
CA TYR A 137 -6.20 5.86 -0.31
C TYR A 137 -6.22 6.20 -1.79
N PHE A 138 -6.22 5.19 -2.66
CA PHE A 138 -6.18 5.33 -4.11
C PHE A 138 -7.58 5.13 -4.67
N CYS A 139 -8.21 6.21 -5.11
CA CYS A 139 -9.54 6.19 -5.67
C CYS A 139 -9.44 6.50 -7.17
N ARG A 140 -9.85 5.57 -8.04
CA ARG A 140 -9.72 5.68 -9.51
C ARG A 140 -8.27 5.93 -9.89
N ASP A 141 -7.96 7.05 -10.52
CA ASP A 141 -6.59 7.42 -10.92
C ASP A 141 -5.96 8.48 -10.01
N ASP A 142 -6.68 8.90 -8.97
CA ASP A 142 -6.26 9.97 -8.04
C ASP A 142 -5.96 9.41 -6.65
N VAL A 143 -5.02 10.05 -5.97
CA VAL A 143 -4.70 9.75 -4.57
C VAL A 143 -5.50 10.67 -3.67
N TYR A 144 -6.37 10.07 -2.89
CA TYR A 144 -7.13 10.79 -1.89
C TYR A 144 -6.67 10.42 -0.48
N ASP A 145 -6.56 11.44 0.33
CA ASP A 145 -6.44 11.41 1.78
C ASP A 145 -5.12 10.94 2.38
N ILE A 146 -4.33 11.93 2.73
CA ILE A 146 -3.22 11.78 3.67
C ILE A 146 -3.78 11.99 5.07
N ILE A 147 -3.97 10.91 5.83
CA ILE A 147 -4.34 10.99 7.23
C ILE A 147 -3.08 10.93 8.07
N LYS A 148 -2.60 12.11 8.47
CA LYS A 148 -1.45 12.36 9.34
C LYS A 148 -0.09 11.83 8.89
N GLY A 149 0.69 12.72 8.40
CA GLY A 149 2.13 12.62 8.27
C GLY A 149 2.63 13.96 7.76
N SER A 150 3.63 14.53 8.36
CA SER A 150 4.25 15.81 7.97
C SER A 150 5.09 15.73 6.70
N MET A 151 5.06 14.63 5.98
CA MET A 151 5.75 14.48 4.70
C MET A 151 4.75 14.20 3.58
N SER A 152 4.75 15.06 2.57
CA SER A 152 4.19 14.76 1.26
C SER A 152 5.07 13.68 0.61
N MET A 153 4.81 12.42 0.91
CA MET A 153 5.38 11.35 0.12
C MET A 153 4.76 11.48 -1.27
N ASP A 154 5.61 11.56 -2.29
CA ASP A 154 5.14 11.49 -3.67
C ASP A 154 4.34 10.19 -3.84
N CYS A 155 3.05 10.31 -4.07
CA CYS A 155 2.17 9.15 -4.29
C CYS A 155 2.64 8.31 -5.49
N GLY A 156 3.36 8.91 -6.43
CA GLY A 156 4.09 8.22 -7.47
C GLY A 156 5.12 7.23 -6.92
N PHE A 157 5.70 7.48 -5.74
CA PHE A 157 6.61 6.52 -5.10
C PHE A 157 5.87 5.26 -4.66
N ALA A 158 4.74 5.38 -3.96
CA ALA A 158 3.97 4.20 -3.54
C ALA A 158 3.48 3.37 -4.74
N GLY A 159 3.08 4.02 -5.83
CA GLY A 159 2.72 3.36 -7.09
C GLY A 159 3.89 2.62 -7.73
N ARG A 160 5.05 3.25 -7.87
CA ARG A 160 6.27 2.60 -8.42
C ARG A 160 6.70 1.41 -7.57
N LEU A 161 6.80 1.58 -6.26
CA LEU A 161 7.18 0.51 -5.34
C LEU A 161 6.17 -0.65 -5.39
N SER A 162 4.88 -0.36 -5.49
CA SER A 162 3.84 -1.38 -5.67
C SER A 162 4.06 -2.19 -6.95
N MET A 163 4.37 -1.55 -8.07
CA MET A 163 4.66 -2.24 -9.34
C MET A 163 5.92 -3.09 -9.24
N GLU A 164 6.97 -2.60 -8.60
CA GLU A 164 8.21 -3.37 -8.38
C GLU A 164 7.94 -4.63 -7.55
N LEU A 165 7.11 -4.53 -6.51
CA LEU A 165 6.73 -5.68 -5.68
C LEU A 165 5.90 -6.71 -6.44
N ILE A 166 4.96 -6.29 -7.27
CA ILE A 166 4.17 -7.19 -8.12
C ILE A 166 5.07 -7.89 -9.15
N ASN A 167 5.94 -7.14 -9.83
CA ASN A 167 6.88 -7.71 -10.79
C ASN A 167 7.83 -8.72 -10.12
N ALA A 168 8.31 -8.43 -8.90
CA ALA A 168 9.13 -9.35 -8.14
C ALA A 168 8.38 -10.65 -7.79
N PHE A 169 7.10 -10.55 -7.42
CA PHE A 169 6.26 -11.72 -7.18
C PHE A 169 6.13 -12.60 -8.43
N ASP A 170 5.87 -12.01 -9.59
CA ASP A 170 5.76 -12.74 -10.85
C ASP A 170 7.06 -13.42 -11.25
N ILE A 171 8.21 -12.78 -11.04
CA ILE A 171 9.53 -13.38 -11.28
C ILE A 171 9.78 -14.57 -10.34
N ILE A 172 9.48 -14.44 -9.05
CA ILE A 172 9.66 -15.50 -8.05
C ILE A 172 8.79 -16.70 -8.42
N ARG A 173 7.54 -16.47 -8.78
CA ARG A 173 6.60 -17.52 -9.17
C ARG A 173 7.06 -18.28 -10.41
N ASN A 174 7.52 -17.57 -11.43
CA ASN A 174 7.91 -18.17 -12.70
C ASN A 174 9.24 -18.94 -12.63
N ARG A 175 10.10 -18.68 -11.62
CA ARG A 175 11.36 -19.42 -11.39
C ARG A 175 11.19 -20.75 -10.65
N ASN A 176 10.05 -20.99 -10.02
CA ASN A 176 9.82 -22.20 -9.23
C ASN A 176 9.19 -23.35 -10.04
N TRP A 177 9.13 -23.26 -11.37
CA TRP A 177 8.52 -24.28 -12.25
C TRP A 177 9.53 -24.98 -13.18
N ASP A 178 10.82 -24.66 -13.06
CA ASP A 178 11.93 -25.36 -13.71
C ASP A 178 12.65 -26.28 -12.71
#